data_9b3d785486fd7767c4785cd8e0ad730e
#
_entry.id   9b3d785486fd7767c4785cd8e0ad730e
#
_cell.length_a   1.000
_cell.length_b   1.000
_cell.length_c   1.000
_cell.angle_alpha   90.00
_cell.angle_beta   90.00
_cell.angle_gamma   90.00
#
_symmetry.space_group_name_H-M   'P 1'
#
loop_
_entity.id
_entity.type
_entity.pdbx_description
1 polymer ?
#
loop_
_entity_poly.entity_id
_entity_poly.type
_entity_poly.pdbx_seq_one_letter_code
_entity_poly.pdbx_strand_id
1 'polypeptide(L)'
;MTDFVGWLPMPDGGEAEAALTADHNAEMLEQRERYRHLRDRSVFVGNPGDVVDASFGPGLPGIREWTQAHFDFCGYVPGSAPPTEEESARLRSSLGYGEEDVVCLVTVGGSGVGTSLLRRVLDAVPLARRLVPGLHFLVVCGPRIDPSSLPRRRGVRVRGYLPDLYRHLAACDLAVVQGGLTTCMELTASRRPFLYVPLRHHFEQNFHVRHRLEQYGAGRCVPYEDASDPDLLAEAIAKTVHEQVHYRPVETDGAARAADLLAALL
;
A
#
# COMPACT_ATOMS: atom_id res chain seq x y z
N MET A 1 -7.76 15.34 -7.85
CA MET A 1 -8.04 14.12 -7.06
C MET A 1 -6.88 13.85 -6.13
N THR A 2 -7.11 13.32 -4.94
CA THR A 2 -6.10 12.91 -3.95
C THR A 2 -6.60 11.71 -3.17
N ASP A 3 -5.72 10.97 -2.55
CA ASP A 3 -5.97 9.78 -1.71
C ASP A 3 -5.54 9.97 -0.25
N PHE A 4 -4.95 11.12 0.06
CA PHE A 4 -4.73 11.60 1.42
C PHE A 4 -4.79 13.14 1.48
N VAL A 5 -4.96 13.69 2.69
CA VAL A 5 -5.00 15.13 2.95
C VAL A 5 -4.26 15.44 4.26
N GLY A 6 -3.41 16.46 4.23
CA GLY A 6 -2.62 16.93 5.37
C GLY A 6 -1.38 16.08 5.64
N TRP A 7 -0.47 16.68 6.39
CA TRP A 7 0.74 16.04 6.87
C TRP A 7 0.63 15.78 8.38
N LEU A 8 1.29 14.72 8.83
CA LEU A 8 1.38 14.35 10.24
C LEU A 8 2.84 14.21 10.63
N PRO A 9 3.26 14.74 11.78
CA PRO A 9 4.65 14.65 12.22
C PRO A 9 4.97 13.21 12.65
N MET A 10 6.18 12.77 12.33
CA MET A 10 6.64 11.46 12.80
C MET A 10 6.85 11.49 14.31
N PRO A 11 6.58 10.39 15.04
CA PRO A 11 6.68 10.35 16.50
C PRO A 11 8.07 10.67 17.05
N ASP A 12 9.11 10.39 16.28
CA ASP A 12 10.51 10.64 16.63
C ASP A 12 11.02 12.02 16.17
N GLY A 13 10.19 12.81 15.45
CA GLY A 13 10.55 14.14 14.94
C GLY A 13 10.53 15.26 15.99
N GLY A 14 9.89 15.02 17.14
CA GLY A 14 9.81 15.98 18.25
C GLY A 14 9.00 17.25 17.95
N GLU A 15 9.12 18.24 18.84
CA GLU A 15 8.36 19.48 18.77
C GLU A 15 8.64 20.33 17.52
N ALA A 16 9.89 20.30 17.04
CA ALA A 16 10.29 21.08 15.87
C ALA A 16 9.61 20.58 14.58
N GLU A 17 9.54 19.24 14.38
CA GLU A 17 8.84 18.65 13.27
C GLU A 17 7.32 18.88 13.39
N ALA A 18 6.78 18.74 14.59
CA ALA A 18 5.36 18.99 14.84
C ALA A 18 4.96 20.44 14.50
N ALA A 19 5.76 21.42 14.89
CA ALA A 19 5.55 22.82 14.56
C ALA A 19 5.64 23.07 13.05
N LEU A 20 6.70 22.57 12.40
CA LEU A 20 6.88 22.70 10.95
C LEU A 20 5.74 22.05 10.16
N THR A 21 5.26 20.90 10.61
CA THR A 21 4.12 20.20 9.98
C THR A 21 2.82 21.02 10.14
N ALA A 22 2.60 21.60 11.32
CA ALA A 22 1.44 22.46 11.54
C ALA A 22 1.49 23.73 10.67
N ASP A 23 2.66 24.35 10.52
CA ASP A 23 2.85 25.52 9.63
C ASP A 23 2.55 25.16 8.17
N HIS A 24 3.06 24.05 7.66
CA HIS A 24 2.77 23.57 6.30
C HIS A 24 1.28 23.27 6.09
N ASN A 25 0.62 22.68 7.08
CA ASN A 25 -0.81 22.44 7.03
C ASN A 25 -1.60 23.74 7.01
N ALA A 26 -1.22 24.72 7.85
CA ALA A 26 -1.86 26.03 7.88
C ALA A 26 -1.72 26.75 6.52
N GLU A 27 -0.53 26.74 5.93
CA GLU A 27 -0.28 27.30 4.61
C GLU A 27 -1.11 26.58 3.53
N MET A 28 -1.19 25.27 3.55
CA MET A 28 -2.01 24.48 2.62
C MET A 28 -3.49 24.88 2.73
N LEU A 29 -4.01 25.01 3.95
CA LEU A 29 -5.40 25.42 4.19
C LEU A 29 -5.67 26.85 3.66
N GLU A 30 -4.76 27.79 3.95
CA GLU A 30 -4.84 29.16 3.43
C GLU A 30 -4.80 29.20 1.90
N GLN A 31 -3.88 28.50 1.28
CA GLN A 31 -3.76 28.42 -0.17
C GLN A 31 -5.03 27.81 -0.80
N ARG A 32 -5.60 26.78 -0.19
CA ARG A 32 -6.84 26.19 -0.69
C ARG A 32 -8.01 27.16 -0.64
N GLU A 33 -8.15 27.96 0.40
CA GLU A 33 -9.18 28.98 0.48
C GLU A 33 -8.92 30.14 -0.50
N ARG A 34 -7.69 30.65 -0.52
CA ARG A 34 -7.28 31.77 -1.39
C ARG A 34 -7.51 31.47 -2.87
N TYR A 35 -7.23 30.25 -3.29
CA TYR A 35 -7.32 29.82 -4.69
C TYR A 35 -8.52 28.89 -4.94
N ARG A 36 -9.56 28.97 -4.13
CA ARG A 36 -10.77 28.14 -4.28
C ARG A 36 -11.43 28.29 -5.65
N HIS A 37 -11.39 29.49 -6.23
CA HIS A 37 -11.95 29.84 -7.52
C HIS A 37 -11.23 29.18 -8.73
N LEU A 38 -10.07 28.57 -8.51
CA LEU A 38 -9.33 27.79 -9.54
C LEU A 38 -9.70 26.30 -9.55
N ARG A 39 -10.63 25.88 -8.68
CA ARG A 39 -11.06 24.49 -8.57
C ARG A 39 -12.56 24.40 -8.75
N ASP A 40 -12.98 23.61 -9.70
CA ASP A 40 -14.38 23.30 -9.89
C ASP A 40 -14.84 22.24 -8.89
N ARG A 41 -13.98 21.23 -8.63
CA ARG A 41 -14.29 20.13 -7.71
C ARG A 41 -13.03 19.52 -7.10
N SER A 42 -13.14 19.04 -5.86
CA SER A 42 -12.11 18.26 -5.19
C SER A 42 -12.65 16.85 -4.92
N VAL A 43 -11.92 15.82 -5.36
CA VAL A 43 -12.34 14.42 -5.21
C VAL A 43 -11.32 13.67 -4.38
N PHE A 44 -11.80 12.99 -3.34
CA PHE A 44 -11.02 12.08 -2.50
C PHE A 44 -11.20 10.64 -2.97
N VAL A 45 -10.09 9.95 -3.23
CA VAL A 45 -10.08 8.53 -3.62
C VAL A 45 -10.11 7.69 -2.35
N GLY A 46 -11.30 7.27 -1.97
CA GLY A 46 -11.60 6.55 -0.74
C GLY A 46 -12.94 6.95 -0.18
N ASN A 47 -13.20 6.53 1.04
CA ASN A 47 -14.42 6.81 1.80
C ASN A 47 -14.10 7.78 2.97
N PRO A 48 -15.10 8.44 3.59
CA PRO A 48 -14.87 9.33 4.72
C PRO A 48 -14.08 8.69 5.88
N GLY A 49 -14.30 7.39 6.16
CA GLY A 49 -13.58 6.63 7.17
C GLY A 49 -12.10 6.39 6.85
N ASP A 50 -11.70 6.50 5.59
CA ASP A 50 -10.31 6.32 5.14
C ASP A 50 -9.42 7.52 5.48
N VAL A 51 -10.02 8.66 5.79
CA VAL A 51 -9.29 9.86 6.22
C VAL A 51 -8.89 9.71 7.68
N VAL A 52 -7.64 10.02 8.01
CA VAL A 52 -7.13 9.94 9.38
C VAL A 52 -7.92 10.84 10.31
N ASP A 53 -8.17 10.35 11.54
CA ASP A 53 -8.84 11.10 12.60
C ASP A 53 -7.82 11.84 13.46
N ALA A 54 -7.26 12.90 12.90
CA ALA A 54 -6.24 13.73 13.52
C ALA A 54 -6.51 15.20 13.20
N SER A 55 -5.83 16.11 13.89
CA SER A 55 -5.85 17.56 13.57
C SER A 55 -4.72 17.88 12.59
N PHE A 56 -4.91 18.94 11.78
CA PHE A 56 -3.83 19.55 11.00
C PHE A 56 -2.73 20.19 11.86
N GLY A 57 -3.01 20.42 13.15
CA GLY A 57 -2.09 21.02 14.11
C GLY A 57 -2.83 21.78 15.22
N PRO A 58 -2.10 22.31 16.21
CA PRO A 58 -2.70 23.09 17.29
C PRO A 58 -3.50 24.29 16.76
N GLY A 59 -4.77 24.37 17.14
CA GLY A 59 -5.67 25.44 16.69
C GLY A 59 -6.19 25.33 15.26
N LEU A 60 -5.79 24.29 14.53
CA LEU A 60 -6.28 23.99 13.19
C LEU A 60 -7.42 22.95 13.22
N PRO A 61 -8.25 22.85 12.17
CA PRO A 61 -9.37 21.92 12.13
C PRO A 61 -8.93 20.45 12.15
N GLY A 62 -9.88 19.54 12.37
CA GLY A 62 -9.69 18.11 12.17
C GLY A 62 -9.56 17.77 10.69
N ILE A 63 -8.60 16.88 10.35
CA ILE A 63 -8.32 16.51 8.97
C ILE A 63 -9.55 15.84 8.34
N ARG A 64 -10.17 14.90 9.04
CA ARG A 64 -11.35 14.16 8.52
C ARG A 64 -12.54 15.08 8.33
N GLU A 65 -12.89 15.87 9.34
CA GLU A 65 -14.01 16.80 9.29
C GLU A 65 -13.85 17.81 8.16
N TRP A 66 -12.66 18.40 8.07
CA TRP A 66 -12.35 19.35 7.02
C TRP A 66 -12.39 18.71 5.62
N THR A 67 -11.85 17.49 5.47
CA THR A 67 -11.88 16.77 4.20
C THR A 67 -13.30 16.45 3.77
N GLN A 68 -14.16 16.02 4.70
CA GLN A 68 -15.58 15.76 4.43
C GLN A 68 -16.33 17.02 3.98
N ALA A 69 -15.96 18.20 4.49
CA ALA A 69 -16.59 19.46 4.10
C ALA A 69 -16.12 19.99 2.73
N HIS A 70 -14.95 19.53 2.23
CA HIS A 70 -14.29 20.12 1.06
C HIS A 70 -14.06 19.16 -0.11
N PHE A 71 -14.35 17.86 0.05
CA PHE A 71 -14.14 16.86 -0.98
C PHE A 71 -15.38 15.99 -1.18
N ASP A 72 -15.62 15.62 -2.43
CA ASP A 72 -16.50 14.50 -2.77
C ASP A 72 -15.72 13.19 -2.68
N PHE A 73 -16.35 12.13 -2.19
CA PHE A 73 -15.72 10.83 -2.03
C PHE A 73 -16.16 9.88 -3.14
N CYS A 74 -15.21 9.32 -3.88
CA CYS A 74 -15.54 8.41 -4.98
C CYS A 74 -15.33 6.92 -4.64
N GLY A 75 -14.88 6.57 -3.43
CA GLY A 75 -14.43 5.22 -3.12
C GLY A 75 -13.07 4.91 -3.73
N TYR A 76 -12.64 3.65 -3.69
CA TYR A 76 -11.34 3.26 -4.22
C TYR A 76 -11.40 3.08 -5.75
N VAL A 77 -10.33 3.51 -6.42
CA VAL A 77 -10.12 3.37 -7.87
C VAL A 77 -9.09 2.27 -8.12
N PRO A 78 -9.48 1.01 -8.27
CA PRO A 78 -8.56 -0.08 -8.57
C PRO A 78 -8.13 -0.04 -10.04
N GLY A 79 -6.96 -0.63 -10.32
CA GLY A 79 -6.48 -0.82 -11.69
C GLY A 79 -7.34 -1.83 -12.49
N SER A 80 -8.03 -2.74 -11.79
CA SER A 80 -8.97 -3.72 -12.36
C SER A 80 -9.93 -4.23 -11.28
N ALA A 81 -11.05 -4.85 -11.70
CA ALA A 81 -11.90 -5.58 -10.77
C ALA A 81 -11.14 -6.78 -10.16
N PRO A 82 -11.28 -7.05 -8.85
CA PRO A 82 -10.71 -8.24 -8.23
C PRO A 82 -11.27 -9.49 -8.89
N PRO A 83 -10.42 -10.51 -9.19
CA PRO A 83 -10.90 -11.74 -9.77
C PRO A 83 -11.73 -12.56 -8.77
N THR A 84 -12.68 -13.32 -9.27
CA THR A 84 -13.37 -14.37 -8.53
C THR A 84 -12.37 -15.51 -8.17
N GLU A 85 -12.76 -16.44 -7.29
CA GLU A 85 -11.90 -17.59 -6.95
C GLU A 85 -11.54 -18.43 -8.18
N GLU A 86 -12.54 -18.68 -9.05
CA GLU A 86 -12.34 -19.44 -10.29
C GLU A 86 -11.40 -18.71 -11.27
N GLU A 87 -11.58 -17.40 -11.41
CA GLU A 87 -10.70 -16.54 -12.21
C GLU A 87 -9.29 -16.50 -11.62
N SER A 88 -9.15 -16.47 -10.28
CA SER A 88 -7.85 -16.53 -9.59
C SER A 88 -7.13 -17.84 -9.88
N ALA A 89 -7.82 -18.98 -9.86
CA ALA A 89 -7.22 -20.29 -10.20
C ALA A 89 -6.74 -20.34 -11.65
N ARG A 90 -7.56 -19.87 -12.59
CA ARG A 90 -7.17 -19.77 -14.02
C ARG A 90 -6.01 -18.79 -14.20
N LEU A 91 -6.00 -17.70 -13.46
CA LEU A 91 -4.94 -16.69 -13.50
C LEU A 91 -3.61 -17.30 -13.01
N ARG A 92 -3.61 -18.05 -11.90
CA ARG A 92 -2.41 -18.76 -11.40
C ARG A 92 -1.81 -19.64 -12.48
N SER A 93 -2.62 -20.50 -13.10
CA SER A 93 -2.17 -21.39 -14.19
C SER A 93 -1.63 -20.60 -15.38
N SER A 94 -2.30 -19.51 -15.79
CA SER A 94 -1.86 -18.66 -16.91
C SER A 94 -0.53 -17.93 -16.64
N LEU A 95 -0.22 -17.67 -15.37
CA LEU A 95 1.03 -17.05 -14.93
C LEU A 95 2.16 -18.08 -14.70
N GLY A 96 1.85 -19.37 -14.89
CA GLY A 96 2.81 -20.48 -14.72
C GLY A 96 3.06 -20.85 -13.27
N TYR A 97 2.12 -20.56 -12.36
CA TYR A 97 2.14 -21.06 -10.98
C TYR A 97 1.44 -22.41 -10.92
N GLY A 98 2.14 -23.43 -10.38
CA GLY A 98 1.57 -24.75 -10.13
C GLY A 98 0.58 -24.75 -8.97
N GLU A 99 -0.21 -25.82 -8.85
CA GLU A 99 -1.16 -25.97 -7.74
C GLU A 99 -0.47 -26.04 -6.37
N GLU A 100 0.70 -26.68 -6.31
CA GLU A 100 1.51 -26.87 -5.10
C GLU A 100 2.49 -25.70 -4.84
N ASP A 101 2.61 -24.76 -5.76
CA ASP A 101 3.51 -23.62 -5.58
C ASP A 101 2.93 -22.65 -4.54
N VAL A 102 3.75 -22.33 -3.54
CA VAL A 102 3.47 -21.23 -2.61
C VAL A 102 4.25 -20.00 -3.07
N VAL A 103 3.55 -18.99 -3.54
CA VAL A 103 4.14 -17.79 -4.17
C VAL A 103 4.09 -16.60 -3.25
N CYS A 104 5.25 -16.11 -2.81
CA CYS A 104 5.40 -14.82 -2.16
C CYS A 104 5.82 -13.76 -3.18
N LEU A 105 4.95 -12.79 -3.43
CA LEU A 105 5.26 -11.65 -4.29
C LEU A 105 5.84 -10.51 -3.44
N VAL A 106 6.99 -9.97 -3.88
CA VAL A 106 7.65 -8.85 -3.18
C VAL A 106 7.76 -7.66 -4.11
N THR A 107 7.25 -6.49 -3.70
CA THR A 107 7.37 -5.27 -4.50
C THR A 107 7.47 -4.02 -3.63
N VAL A 108 8.19 -3.00 -4.14
CA VAL A 108 8.49 -1.76 -3.41
C VAL A 108 8.03 -0.50 -4.16
N GLY A 109 7.18 -0.66 -5.16
CA GLY A 109 6.73 0.45 -5.99
C GLY A 109 7.79 0.98 -6.96
N GLY A 110 7.56 2.19 -7.51
CA GLY A 110 8.34 2.73 -8.62
C GLY A 110 9.39 3.77 -8.26
N SER A 111 9.48 4.22 -7.01
CA SER A 111 10.33 5.36 -6.59
C SER A 111 11.82 5.04 -6.50
N GLY A 112 12.19 3.76 -6.39
CA GLY A 112 13.60 3.32 -6.24
C GLY A 112 14.12 3.33 -4.80
N VAL A 113 13.38 3.84 -3.83
CA VAL A 113 13.79 3.91 -2.41
C VAL A 113 13.68 2.55 -1.67
N GLY A 114 13.04 1.56 -2.28
CA GLY A 114 12.76 0.25 -1.67
C GLY A 114 13.90 -0.77 -1.72
N THR A 115 15.07 -0.43 -2.25
CA THR A 115 16.20 -1.38 -2.39
C THR A 115 16.57 -2.05 -1.06
N SER A 116 16.52 -1.30 0.04
CA SER A 116 16.82 -1.83 1.36
C SER A 116 15.83 -2.93 1.78
N LEU A 117 14.54 -2.73 1.56
CA LEU A 117 13.53 -3.74 1.87
C LEU A 117 13.71 -5.00 1.00
N LEU A 118 14.00 -4.83 -0.30
CA LEU A 118 14.26 -5.97 -1.18
C LEU A 118 15.44 -6.82 -0.66
N ARG A 119 16.52 -6.19 -0.25
CA ARG A 119 17.69 -6.89 0.32
C ARG A 119 17.33 -7.63 1.61
N ARG A 120 16.60 -7.00 2.53
CA ARG A 120 16.14 -7.62 3.78
C ARG A 120 15.28 -8.86 3.52
N VAL A 121 14.34 -8.77 2.59
CA VAL A 121 13.54 -9.94 2.21
C VAL A 121 14.43 -11.04 1.63
N LEU A 122 15.40 -10.70 0.75
CA LEU A 122 16.33 -11.67 0.18
C LEU A 122 17.22 -12.33 1.24
N ASP A 123 17.54 -11.66 2.32
CA ASP A 123 18.28 -12.23 3.45
C ASP A 123 17.40 -13.16 4.31
N ALA A 124 16.10 -12.90 4.40
CA ALA A 124 15.12 -13.76 5.08
C ALA A 124 14.75 -15.03 4.28
N VAL A 125 14.93 -15.04 2.94
CA VAL A 125 14.53 -16.14 2.05
C VAL A 125 15.02 -17.53 2.51
N PRO A 126 16.30 -17.74 2.92
CA PRO A 126 16.77 -19.07 3.30
C PRO A 126 16.00 -19.65 4.47
N LEU A 127 15.67 -18.85 5.47
CA LEU A 127 14.90 -19.30 6.63
C LEU A 127 13.41 -19.45 6.29
N ALA A 128 12.81 -18.48 5.61
CA ALA A 128 11.41 -18.53 5.21
C ALA A 128 11.11 -19.82 4.42
N ARG A 129 12.01 -20.21 3.50
CA ARG A 129 11.89 -21.46 2.72
C ARG A 129 12.11 -22.74 3.52
N ARG A 130 12.80 -22.66 4.66
CA ARG A 130 12.87 -23.81 5.60
C ARG A 130 11.57 -23.95 6.38
N LEU A 131 10.98 -22.81 6.78
CA LEU A 131 9.72 -22.77 7.53
C LEU A 131 8.50 -23.15 6.66
N VAL A 132 8.54 -22.78 5.37
CA VAL A 132 7.46 -23.05 4.40
C VAL A 132 8.03 -23.80 3.21
N PRO A 133 7.94 -25.15 3.20
CA PRO A 133 8.30 -25.94 2.05
C PRO A 133 7.50 -25.54 0.80
N GLY A 134 8.15 -25.50 -0.36
CA GLY A 134 7.50 -25.09 -1.62
C GLY A 134 7.42 -23.57 -1.83
N LEU A 135 7.88 -22.75 -0.87
CA LEU A 135 7.85 -21.29 -1.01
C LEU A 135 8.80 -20.79 -2.10
N HIS A 136 8.23 -20.04 -3.04
CA HIS A 136 8.92 -19.35 -4.12
C HIS A 136 8.71 -17.83 -3.99
N PHE A 137 9.74 -17.06 -4.31
CA PHE A 137 9.64 -15.59 -4.28
C PHE A 137 9.68 -15.03 -5.70
N LEU A 138 8.72 -14.16 -6.01
CA LEU A 138 8.74 -13.29 -7.17
C LEU A 138 9.01 -11.86 -6.70
N VAL A 139 10.23 -11.37 -6.93
CA VAL A 139 10.67 -10.03 -6.54
C VAL A 139 10.56 -9.10 -7.73
N VAL A 140 9.76 -8.05 -7.60
CA VAL A 140 9.55 -7.00 -8.61
C VAL A 140 10.15 -5.69 -8.11
N CYS A 141 11.26 -5.30 -8.70
CA CYS A 141 12.07 -4.17 -8.22
C CYS A 141 11.44 -2.80 -8.51
N GLY A 142 10.61 -2.72 -9.55
CA GLY A 142 10.19 -1.45 -10.13
C GLY A 142 11.22 -0.88 -11.12
N PRO A 143 10.85 0.15 -11.88
CA PRO A 143 11.63 0.62 -13.04
C PRO A 143 12.97 1.31 -12.69
N ARG A 144 13.17 1.68 -11.42
CA ARG A 144 14.34 2.47 -10.98
C ARG A 144 15.38 1.66 -10.21
N ILE A 145 15.16 0.37 -9.97
CA ILE A 145 16.11 -0.51 -9.29
C ILE A 145 16.62 -1.55 -10.30
N ASP A 146 17.92 -1.59 -10.51
CA ASP A 146 18.54 -2.61 -11.36
C ASP A 146 18.45 -3.99 -10.68
N PRO A 147 17.75 -4.98 -11.29
CA PRO A 147 17.66 -6.33 -10.78
C PRO A 147 19.01 -7.01 -10.54
N SER A 148 20.02 -6.65 -11.32
CA SER A 148 21.37 -7.23 -11.20
C SER A 148 22.11 -6.76 -9.94
N SER A 149 21.67 -5.67 -9.31
CA SER A 149 22.23 -5.14 -8.05
C SER A 149 21.79 -5.93 -6.81
N LEU A 150 20.83 -6.86 -6.98
CA LEU A 150 20.31 -7.68 -5.90
C LEU A 150 21.01 -9.04 -5.82
N PRO A 151 21.24 -9.57 -4.60
CA PRO A 151 21.86 -10.87 -4.44
C PRO A 151 20.97 -11.99 -4.98
N ARG A 152 21.55 -12.92 -5.71
CA ARG A 152 20.85 -14.12 -6.19
C ARG A 152 20.58 -15.07 -5.03
N ARG A 153 19.37 -15.62 -4.97
CA ARG A 153 18.95 -16.61 -3.98
C ARG A 153 18.20 -17.77 -4.64
N ARG A 154 18.38 -18.98 -4.13
CA ARG A 154 17.63 -20.15 -4.60
C ARG A 154 16.14 -19.98 -4.28
N GLY A 155 15.27 -20.26 -5.24
CA GLY A 155 13.83 -20.11 -5.10
C GLY A 155 13.34 -18.66 -5.23
N VAL A 156 14.17 -17.77 -5.79
CA VAL A 156 13.82 -16.37 -6.06
C VAL A 156 13.93 -16.08 -7.55
N ARG A 157 12.88 -15.50 -8.10
CA ARG A 157 12.89 -14.86 -9.43
C ARG A 157 12.87 -13.35 -9.24
N VAL A 158 13.83 -12.63 -9.81
CA VAL A 158 13.88 -11.17 -9.78
C VAL A 158 13.49 -10.62 -11.15
N ARG A 159 12.61 -9.59 -11.15
CA ARG A 159 12.18 -8.84 -12.32
C ARG A 159 12.31 -7.35 -12.04
N GLY A 160 12.79 -6.58 -13.02
CA GLY A 160 12.81 -5.13 -12.93
C GLY A 160 11.40 -4.55 -13.03
N TYR A 161 10.68 -4.96 -14.04
CA TYR A 161 9.31 -4.57 -14.30
C TYR A 161 8.48 -5.81 -14.66
N LEU A 162 7.21 -5.78 -14.29
CA LEU A 162 6.25 -6.82 -14.60
C LEU A 162 4.95 -6.14 -15.08
N PRO A 163 4.57 -6.34 -16.36
CA PRO A 163 3.27 -5.85 -16.84
C PRO A 163 2.14 -6.47 -16.03
N ASP A 164 1.08 -5.72 -15.86
CA ASP A 164 -0.13 -6.17 -15.16
C ASP A 164 0.16 -6.76 -13.77
N LEU A 165 1.02 -6.08 -12.99
CA LEU A 165 1.43 -6.54 -11.66
C LEU A 165 0.23 -6.90 -10.77
N TYR A 166 -0.89 -6.17 -10.89
CA TYR A 166 -2.13 -6.44 -10.16
C TYR A 166 -2.64 -7.89 -10.35
N ARG A 167 -2.42 -8.50 -11.53
CA ARG A 167 -2.78 -9.90 -11.77
C ARG A 167 -1.94 -10.85 -10.95
N HIS A 168 -0.65 -10.58 -10.83
CA HIS A 168 0.24 -11.37 -9.98
C HIS A 168 -0.06 -11.18 -8.50
N LEU A 169 -0.42 -9.94 -8.07
CA LEU A 169 -0.89 -9.67 -6.71
C LEU A 169 -2.16 -10.45 -6.40
N ALA A 170 -3.11 -10.51 -7.33
CA ALA A 170 -4.34 -11.28 -7.14
C ALA A 170 -4.13 -12.80 -7.14
N ALA A 171 -3.02 -13.30 -7.69
CA ALA A 171 -2.71 -14.72 -7.81
C ALA A 171 -1.68 -15.25 -6.81
N CYS A 172 -1.01 -14.39 -6.04
CA CYS A 172 -0.02 -14.82 -5.04
C CYS A 172 -0.70 -15.38 -3.78
N ASP A 173 0.05 -16.15 -3.00
CA ASP A 173 -0.40 -16.68 -1.71
C ASP A 173 -0.09 -15.71 -0.57
N LEU A 174 0.95 -14.90 -0.75
CA LEU A 174 1.36 -13.83 0.16
C LEU A 174 2.04 -12.71 -0.62
N ALA A 175 1.92 -11.48 -0.16
CA ALA A 175 2.78 -10.39 -0.61
C ALA A 175 3.58 -9.76 0.52
N VAL A 176 4.79 -9.27 0.20
CA VAL A 176 5.58 -8.38 1.07
C VAL A 176 5.79 -7.07 0.32
N VAL A 177 5.23 -5.99 0.84
CA VAL A 177 5.19 -4.69 0.15
C VAL A 177 5.68 -3.55 1.05
N GLN A 178 6.05 -2.43 0.44
CA GLN A 178 6.56 -1.28 1.18
C GLN A 178 5.46 -0.41 1.83
N GLY A 179 4.20 -0.68 1.53
CA GLY A 179 3.09 0.10 2.06
C GLY A 179 2.65 1.27 1.16
N GLY A 180 2.87 1.16 -0.15
CA GLY A 180 2.23 2.05 -1.12
C GLY A 180 0.73 1.78 -1.21
N LEU A 181 -0.09 2.83 -1.17
CA LEU A 181 -1.55 2.70 -1.06
C LEU A 181 -2.16 1.82 -2.16
N THR A 182 -1.82 2.07 -3.43
CA THR A 182 -2.38 1.32 -4.56
C THR A 182 -2.17 -0.19 -4.41
N THR A 183 -0.92 -0.61 -4.17
CA THR A 183 -0.60 -2.04 -4.03
C THR A 183 -1.29 -2.67 -2.82
N CYS A 184 -1.33 -1.96 -1.68
CA CYS A 184 -2.03 -2.44 -0.48
C CYS A 184 -3.53 -2.61 -0.73
N MET A 185 -4.17 -1.66 -1.40
CA MET A 185 -5.61 -1.73 -1.68
C MET A 185 -5.94 -2.78 -2.75
N GLU A 186 -5.08 -3.03 -3.73
CA GLU A 186 -5.22 -4.14 -4.69
C GLU A 186 -5.17 -5.51 -3.98
N LEU A 187 -4.24 -5.67 -3.03
CA LEU A 187 -4.14 -6.89 -2.19
C LEU A 187 -5.37 -7.05 -1.28
N THR A 188 -5.84 -5.95 -0.69
CA THR A 188 -7.05 -5.92 0.14
C THR A 188 -8.28 -6.32 -0.66
N ALA A 189 -8.48 -5.72 -1.85
CA ALA A 189 -9.59 -6.01 -2.73
C ALA A 189 -9.58 -7.46 -3.24
N SER A 190 -8.39 -8.01 -3.52
CA SER A 190 -8.18 -9.40 -3.95
C SER A 190 -8.16 -10.40 -2.80
N ARG A 191 -8.34 -9.94 -1.54
CA ARG A 191 -8.31 -10.76 -0.32
C ARG A 191 -7.05 -11.62 -0.21
N ARG A 192 -5.87 -11.03 -0.52
CA ARG A 192 -4.60 -11.72 -0.39
C ARG A 192 -3.91 -11.35 0.92
N PRO A 193 -3.36 -12.32 1.66
CA PRO A 193 -2.55 -12.01 2.84
C PRO A 193 -1.34 -11.16 2.45
N PHE A 194 -0.99 -10.17 3.25
CA PHE A 194 0.23 -9.40 2.97
C PHE A 194 0.85 -8.78 4.22
N LEU A 195 2.16 -8.66 4.16
CA LEU A 195 2.97 -7.86 5.06
C LEU A 195 3.28 -6.53 4.39
N TYR A 196 3.13 -5.43 5.11
CA TYR A 196 3.61 -4.15 4.63
C TYR A 196 4.63 -3.57 5.61
N VAL A 197 5.72 -3.03 5.05
CA VAL A 197 6.87 -2.50 5.78
C VAL A 197 7.01 -1.01 5.42
N PRO A 198 6.36 -0.09 6.17
CA PRO A 198 6.47 1.33 5.91
C PRO A 198 7.92 1.80 6.01
N LEU A 199 8.31 2.75 5.18
CA LEU A 199 9.58 3.45 5.36
C LEU A 199 9.56 4.25 6.68
N ARG A 200 10.70 4.29 7.36
CA ARG A 200 10.83 4.87 8.70
C ARG A 200 10.29 6.30 8.80
N HIS A 201 10.58 7.14 7.83
CA HIS A 201 10.20 8.56 7.81
C HIS A 201 9.26 8.91 6.64
N HIS A 202 8.31 8.02 6.32
CA HIS A 202 7.32 8.27 5.27
C HIS A 202 5.94 8.45 5.89
N PHE A 203 5.55 9.72 6.12
CA PHE A 203 4.31 10.06 6.83
C PHE A 203 3.06 9.43 6.18
N GLU A 204 2.96 9.43 4.85
CA GLU A 204 1.82 8.83 4.15
C GLU A 204 1.65 7.35 4.51
N GLN A 205 2.75 6.57 4.46
CA GLN A 205 2.69 5.12 4.76
C GLN A 205 2.43 4.84 6.24
N ASN A 206 3.01 5.64 7.13
CA ASN A 206 2.90 5.42 8.57
C ASN A 206 1.58 5.89 9.16
N PHE A 207 0.90 6.87 8.54
CA PHE A 207 -0.36 7.40 9.03
C PHE A 207 -1.53 7.09 8.09
N HIS A 208 -1.53 7.61 6.87
CA HIS A 208 -2.69 7.53 5.98
C HIS A 208 -2.95 6.11 5.48
N VAL A 209 -1.91 5.44 4.95
CA VAL A 209 -2.05 4.06 4.46
C VAL A 209 -2.33 3.12 5.62
N ARG A 210 -1.58 3.24 6.71
CA ARG A 210 -1.78 2.42 7.92
C ARG A 210 -3.18 2.56 8.47
N HIS A 211 -3.69 3.80 8.66
CA HIS A 211 -5.04 4.05 9.12
C HIS A 211 -6.07 3.38 8.21
N ARG A 212 -5.91 3.53 6.88
CA ARG A 212 -6.82 2.91 5.92
C ARG A 212 -6.80 1.39 6.03
N LEU A 213 -5.64 0.75 6.09
CA LEU A 213 -5.53 -0.69 6.24
C LEU A 213 -6.15 -1.19 7.55
N GLU A 214 -6.01 -0.45 8.64
CA GLU A 214 -6.67 -0.73 9.91
C GLU A 214 -8.21 -0.68 9.78
N GLN A 215 -8.78 0.28 9.02
CA GLN A 215 -10.22 0.35 8.73
C GLN A 215 -10.74 -0.86 7.95
N TYR A 216 -9.90 -1.44 7.09
CA TYR A 216 -10.25 -2.64 6.31
C TYR A 216 -9.88 -3.95 7.03
N GLY A 217 -9.20 -3.89 8.18
CA GLY A 217 -8.62 -5.06 8.84
C GLY A 217 -7.62 -5.78 7.95
N ALA A 218 -6.90 -5.04 7.08
CA ALA A 218 -6.12 -5.58 5.99
C ALA A 218 -4.62 -5.49 6.23
N GLY A 219 -3.92 -6.55 5.81
CA GLY A 219 -2.47 -6.63 5.90
C GLY A 219 -1.94 -6.63 7.34
N ARG A 220 -0.69 -6.95 7.48
CA ARG A 220 0.04 -6.88 8.76
C ARG A 220 1.20 -5.90 8.63
N CYS A 221 1.23 -4.89 9.48
CA CYS A 221 2.37 -3.99 9.59
C CYS A 221 3.55 -4.73 10.21
N VAL A 222 4.68 -4.69 9.53
CA VAL A 222 5.97 -5.08 10.10
C VAL A 222 6.78 -3.79 10.28
N PRO A 223 7.15 -3.43 11.51
CA PRO A 223 7.99 -2.27 11.76
C PRO A 223 9.29 -2.34 10.94
N TYR A 224 9.78 -1.18 10.49
CA TYR A 224 10.96 -1.12 9.65
C TYR A 224 12.20 -1.74 10.32
N GLU A 225 12.31 -1.60 11.63
CA GLU A 225 13.35 -2.18 12.47
C GLU A 225 13.27 -3.71 12.51
N ASP A 226 12.07 -4.26 12.74
CA ASP A 226 11.83 -5.71 12.80
C ASP A 226 12.10 -6.36 11.44
N ALA A 227 11.76 -5.67 10.35
CA ALA A 227 12.10 -6.12 8.99
C ALA A 227 13.61 -6.13 8.71
N SER A 228 14.44 -5.57 9.60
CA SER A 228 15.90 -5.62 9.50
C SER A 228 16.49 -6.91 10.06
N ASP A 229 15.73 -7.65 10.85
CA ASP A 229 16.07 -8.97 11.35
C ASP A 229 15.53 -10.04 10.40
N PRO A 230 16.40 -10.78 9.68
CA PRO A 230 15.95 -11.80 8.74
C PRO A 230 15.12 -12.91 9.38
N ASP A 231 15.36 -13.23 10.64
CA ASP A 231 14.64 -14.31 11.32
C ASP A 231 13.22 -13.86 11.68
N LEU A 232 13.05 -12.64 12.21
CA LEU A 232 11.74 -12.06 12.48
C LEU A 232 10.91 -11.90 11.18
N LEU A 233 11.53 -11.46 10.11
CA LEU A 233 10.85 -11.30 8.83
C LEU A 233 10.46 -12.66 8.23
N ALA A 234 11.31 -13.68 8.33
CA ALA A 234 11.02 -15.02 7.87
C ALA A 234 9.88 -15.68 8.65
N GLU A 235 9.83 -15.50 9.97
CA GLU A 235 8.73 -15.96 10.82
C GLU A 235 7.42 -15.25 10.49
N ALA A 236 7.47 -13.93 10.27
CA ALA A 236 6.29 -13.16 9.85
C ALA A 236 5.75 -13.67 8.51
N ILE A 237 6.60 -13.95 7.52
CA ILE A 237 6.25 -14.55 6.24
C ILE A 237 5.59 -15.92 6.45
N ALA A 238 6.23 -16.80 7.21
CA ALA A 238 5.74 -18.16 7.45
C ALA A 238 4.38 -18.18 8.16
N LYS A 239 4.17 -17.26 9.11
CA LYS A 239 2.89 -17.15 9.83
C LYS A 239 1.77 -16.64 8.92
N THR A 240 2.07 -15.65 8.07
CA THR A 240 1.05 -14.93 7.30
C THR A 240 0.62 -15.69 6.04
N VAL A 241 1.50 -16.50 5.43
CA VAL A 241 1.20 -17.21 4.18
C VAL A 241 0.00 -18.18 4.29
N HIS A 242 -0.29 -18.67 5.48
CA HIS A 242 -1.40 -19.60 5.73
C HIS A 242 -2.61 -18.92 6.41
N GLU A 243 -2.59 -17.59 6.57
CA GLU A 243 -3.70 -16.87 7.18
C GLU A 243 -4.92 -16.82 6.25
N GLN A 244 -6.07 -17.20 6.78
CA GLN A 244 -7.34 -16.87 6.15
C GLN A 244 -7.69 -15.43 6.49
N VAL A 245 -7.80 -14.59 5.47
CA VAL A 245 -8.06 -13.16 5.65
C VAL A 245 -9.55 -12.85 5.55
N HIS A 246 -10.02 -11.96 6.41
CA HIS A 246 -11.40 -11.50 6.50
C HIS A 246 -11.45 -9.97 6.40
N TYR A 247 -10.92 -9.44 5.29
CA TYR A 247 -10.89 -8.01 5.05
C TYR A 247 -12.28 -7.45 4.76
N ARG A 248 -12.53 -6.23 5.23
CA ARG A 248 -13.71 -5.49 4.80
C ARG A 248 -13.71 -5.37 3.27
N PRO A 249 -14.86 -5.58 2.60
CA PRO A 249 -14.95 -5.42 1.15
C PRO A 249 -14.52 -4.02 0.69
N VAL A 250 -13.73 -3.97 -0.37
CA VAL A 250 -13.34 -2.73 -1.03
C VAL A 250 -14.32 -2.43 -2.14
N GLU A 251 -14.89 -1.22 -2.15
CA GLU A 251 -15.66 -0.73 -3.28
C GLU A 251 -14.74 -0.49 -4.47
N THR A 252 -15.10 -1.02 -5.64
CA THR A 252 -14.23 -1.02 -6.83
C THR A 252 -14.80 -0.21 -8.00
N ASP A 253 -15.89 0.51 -7.78
CA ASP A 253 -16.58 1.37 -8.75
C ASP A 253 -16.13 2.84 -8.70
N GLY A 254 -15.09 3.15 -7.93
CA GLY A 254 -14.63 4.53 -7.70
C GLY A 254 -14.27 5.29 -8.97
N ALA A 255 -13.79 4.60 -10.02
CA ALA A 255 -13.51 5.24 -11.30
C ALA A 255 -14.78 5.75 -11.97
N ALA A 256 -15.87 4.96 -11.95
CA ALA A 256 -17.17 5.36 -12.50
C ALA A 256 -17.74 6.53 -11.69
N ARG A 257 -17.77 6.42 -10.36
CA ARG A 257 -18.22 7.52 -9.48
C ARG A 257 -17.41 8.81 -9.67
N ALA A 258 -16.09 8.72 -9.83
CA ALA A 258 -15.27 9.88 -10.13
C ALA A 258 -15.58 10.48 -11.50
N ALA A 259 -15.83 9.64 -12.52
CA ALA A 259 -16.23 10.10 -13.84
C ALA A 259 -17.59 10.82 -13.81
N ASP A 260 -18.58 10.29 -13.08
CA ASP A 260 -19.89 10.94 -12.91
C ASP A 260 -19.75 12.31 -12.21
N LEU A 261 -18.93 12.40 -11.18
CA LEU A 261 -18.63 13.66 -10.49
C LEU A 261 -18.02 14.70 -11.44
N LEU A 262 -17.13 14.30 -12.35
CA LEU A 262 -16.50 15.19 -13.33
C LEU A 262 -17.45 15.54 -14.48
N ALA A 263 -18.24 14.59 -14.96
CA ALA A 263 -19.22 14.83 -16.01
C ALA A 263 -20.30 15.85 -15.60
N ALA A 264 -20.63 15.92 -14.32
CA ALA A 264 -21.55 16.91 -13.78
C ALA A 264 -21.04 18.37 -13.82
N LEU A 265 -19.79 18.60 -14.26
CA LEU A 265 -19.22 19.94 -14.48
C LEU A 265 -19.40 20.42 -15.94
N LEU A 266 -19.82 19.56 -16.84
CA LEU A 266 -20.06 19.86 -18.26
C LEU A 266 -21.50 20.33 -18.49
#